data_70f547dd41ef5106290e093da3dae967
#
_entry.id   70f547dd41ef5106290e093da3dae967
#
_cell.length_a   1.000
_cell.length_b   1.000
_cell.length_c   1.000
_cell.angle_alpha   90.00
_cell.angle_beta   90.00
_cell.angle_gamma   90.00
#
_symmetry.space_group_name_H-M   'P 1'
#
loop_
_entity.id
_entity.type
_entity.pdbx_description
1 polymer ?
#
loop_
_entity_poly.entity_id
_entity_poly.type
_entity_poly.pdbx_seq_one_letter_code
_entity_poly.pdbx_strand_id
1 'polypeptide(L)'
;MYNAAEILLLGDNIEDSRLNELKSQVTCHDVVNMQYTSGTTGFPKGVMLTHYNIANNGFLTGEHMKFTADDKLCVCVPLFHCFGVVLATMNCLTHGCTEVMVERFNPLVVLASIHK
;
A
#
# COMPACT_ATOMS: atom_id res chain seq x y z
N MET A 1 -3.86 10.94 -20.84
CA MET A 1 -3.34 10.42 -19.54
C MET A 1 -3.22 11.61 -18.62
N TYR A 2 -3.82 11.58 -17.44
CA TYR A 2 -3.75 12.67 -16.46
C TYR A 2 -2.49 12.51 -15.60
N ASN A 3 -1.84 13.61 -15.25
CA ASN A 3 -0.82 13.63 -14.21
C ASN A 3 -1.45 13.82 -12.80
N ALA A 4 -0.67 13.66 -11.74
CA ALA A 4 -1.20 13.72 -10.37
C ALA A 4 -1.83 15.09 -10.03
N ALA A 5 -1.25 16.18 -10.50
CA ALA A 5 -1.79 17.52 -10.25
C ALA A 5 -3.15 17.74 -10.96
N GLU A 6 -3.29 17.24 -12.19
CA GLU A 6 -4.57 17.30 -12.92
C GLU A 6 -5.67 16.47 -12.22
N ILE A 7 -5.32 15.30 -11.65
CA ILE A 7 -6.27 14.47 -10.89
C ILE A 7 -6.74 15.21 -9.63
N LEU A 8 -5.85 15.89 -8.91
CA LEU A 8 -6.23 16.69 -7.74
C LEU A 8 -7.21 17.81 -8.11
N LEU A 9 -6.93 18.55 -9.20
CA LEU A 9 -7.84 19.61 -9.68
C LEU A 9 -9.22 19.08 -10.10
N LEU A 10 -9.29 17.87 -10.66
CA LEU A 10 -10.56 17.23 -10.98
C LEU A 10 -11.34 16.87 -9.71
N GLY A 11 -10.64 16.51 -8.63
CA GLY A 11 -11.22 16.18 -7.33
C GLY A 11 -11.92 17.38 -6.66
N ASP A 12 -11.43 18.60 -6.86
CA ASP A 12 -12.00 19.82 -6.28
C ASP A 12 -13.46 20.08 -6.70
N ASN A 13 -13.91 19.49 -7.79
CA ASN A 13 -15.29 19.62 -8.31
C ASN A 13 -16.20 18.45 -7.90
N ILE A 14 -15.71 17.51 -7.09
CA ILE A 14 -16.49 16.34 -6.63
C ILE A 14 -17.10 16.64 -5.26
N GLU A 15 -18.42 16.57 -5.16
CA GLU A 15 -19.12 16.76 -3.89
C GLU A 15 -18.86 15.57 -2.94
N ASP A 16 -18.70 15.87 -1.66
CA ASP A 16 -18.52 14.85 -0.61
C ASP A 16 -19.67 13.83 -0.57
N SER A 17 -20.88 14.25 -0.93
CA SER A 17 -22.05 13.39 -1.06
C SER A 17 -21.80 12.24 -2.03
N ARG A 18 -21.19 12.52 -3.18
CA ARG A 18 -20.85 11.52 -4.20
C ARG A 18 -19.78 10.54 -3.71
N LEU A 19 -18.79 11.07 -2.99
CA LEU A 19 -17.76 10.22 -2.39
C LEU A 19 -18.35 9.28 -1.33
N ASN A 20 -19.24 9.78 -0.48
CA ASN A 20 -19.92 8.99 0.54
C ASN A 20 -20.83 7.92 -0.06
N GLU A 21 -21.55 8.24 -1.15
CA GLU A 21 -22.33 7.26 -1.88
C GLU A 21 -21.45 6.11 -2.40
N LEU A 22 -20.32 6.41 -3.05
CA LEU A 22 -19.40 5.40 -3.56
C LEU A 22 -18.80 4.56 -2.41
N LYS A 23 -18.40 5.19 -1.32
CA LYS A 23 -17.90 4.47 -0.13
C LYS A 23 -18.92 3.49 0.43
N SER A 24 -20.21 3.85 0.42
CA SER A 24 -21.27 2.97 0.95
C SER A 24 -21.51 1.71 0.11
N GLN A 25 -21.07 1.72 -1.14
CA GLN A 25 -21.20 0.58 -2.06
C GLN A 25 -20.03 -0.39 -1.99
N VAL A 26 -18.90 0.04 -1.41
CA VAL A 26 -17.68 -0.78 -1.29
C VAL A 26 -17.78 -1.73 -0.11
N THR A 27 -17.50 -3.00 -0.35
CA THR A 27 -17.44 -4.05 0.67
C THR A 27 -16.02 -4.56 0.88
N CYS A 28 -15.76 -5.21 1.98
CA CYS A 28 -14.45 -5.80 2.25
C CYS A 28 -14.07 -6.93 1.26
N HIS A 29 -15.02 -7.48 0.54
CA HIS A 29 -14.83 -8.54 -0.45
C HIS A 29 -14.63 -8.01 -1.88
N ASP A 30 -14.75 -6.70 -2.09
CA ASP A 30 -14.46 -6.13 -3.39
C ASP A 30 -12.97 -6.14 -3.70
N VAL A 31 -12.64 -6.36 -4.98
CA VAL A 31 -11.26 -6.35 -5.46
C VAL A 31 -10.74 -4.93 -5.48
N VAL A 32 -9.66 -4.68 -4.74
CA VAL A 32 -9.03 -3.36 -4.64
C VAL A 32 -7.68 -3.29 -5.32
N ASN A 33 -7.04 -4.43 -5.55
CA ASN A 33 -5.70 -4.48 -6.13
C ASN A 33 -5.54 -5.70 -7.03
N MET A 34 -4.74 -5.56 -8.08
CA MET A 34 -4.34 -6.65 -8.95
C MET A 34 -2.83 -6.72 -9.05
N GLN A 35 -2.26 -7.83 -8.61
CA GLN A 35 -0.82 -8.08 -8.65
C GLN A 35 -0.48 -9.10 -9.72
N TYR A 36 0.41 -8.74 -10.63
CA TYR A 36 0.89 -9.66 -11.65
C TYR A 36 2.07 -10.48 -11.14
N THR A 37 1.98 -11.79 -11.33
CA THR A 37 3.06 -12.73 -11.02
C THR A 37 3.60 -13.33 -12.32
N SER A 38 4.88 -13.70 -12.34
CA SER A 38 5.54 -14.29 -13.53
C SER A 38 4.96 -15.62 -14.00
N GLY A 39 4.14 -16.29 -13.16
CA GLY A 39 3.49 -17.56 -13.48
C GLY A 39 4.46 -18.66 -13.88
N THR A 40 4.21 -19.88 -13.44
CA THR A 40 5.01 -21.07 -13.82
C THR A 40 4.79 -21.53 -15.27
N THR A 41 3.74 -21.02 -15.93
CA THR A 41 3.29 -21.42 -17.28
C THR A 41 3.69 -20.44 -18.40
N GLY A 42 4.55 -19.46 -18.11
CA GLY A 42 5.08 -18.50 -19.09
C GLY A 42 4.24 -17.24 -19.31
N PHE A 43 2.97 -17.22 -18.93
CA PHE A 43 2.15 -16.00 -18.99
C PHE A 43 1.96 -15.40 -17.60
N PRO A 44 2.08 -14.05 -17.46
CA PRO A 44 1.79 -13.37 -16.20
C PRO A 44 0.34 -13.63 -15.76
N LYS A 45 0.16 -13.92 -14.47
CA LYS A 45 -1.17 -14.12 -13.86
C LYS A 45 -1.52 -12.89 -13.03
N GLY A 46 -2.68 -12.29 -13.29
CA GLY A 46 -3.24 -11.21 -12.48
C GLY A 46 -3.95 -11.79 -11.25
N VAL A 47 -3.33 -11.65 -10.09
CA VAL A 47 -3.93 -12.07 -8.82
C VAL A 47 -4.81 -10.93 -8.29
N MET A 48 -6.11 -11.17 -8.17
CA MET A 48 -7.07 -10.22 -7.63
C MET A 48 -7.07 -10.29 -6.10
N LEU A 49 -6.79 -9.15 -5.46
CA LEU A 49 -6.76 -9.02 -4.02
C LEU A 49 -7.93 -8.14 -3.54
N THR A 50 -8.68 -8.62 -2.57
CA THR A 50 -9.77 -7.87 -1.95
C THR A 50 -9.25 -6.95 -0.84
N HIS A 51 -10.07 -6.00 -0.40
CA HIS A 51 -9.79 -5.21 0.81
C HIS A 51 -9.52 -6.13 2.01
N TYR A 52 -10.30 -7.21 2.15
CA TYR A 52 -10.11 -8.20 3.21
C TYR A 52 -8.72 -8.83 3.18
N ASN A 53 -8.24 -9.25 2.01
CA ASN A 53 -6.91 -9.86 1.89
C ASN A 53 -5.81 -8.88 2.29
N ILE A 54 -5.86 -7.66 1.76
CA ILE A 54 -4.80 -6.66 1.97
C ILE A 54 -4.76 -6.19 3.43
N ALA A 55 -5.92 -5.80 3.99
CA ALA A 55 -6.00 -5.29 5.35
C ALA A 55 -5.58 -6.34 6.38
N ASN A 56 -6.13 -7.56 6.28
CA ASN A 56 -5.79 -8.61 7.22
C ASN A 56 -4.33 -9.08 7.10
N ASN A 57 -3.78 -9.14 5.88
CA ASN A 57 -2.38 -9.52 5.71
C ASN A 57 -1.44 -8.46 6.32
N GLY A 58 -1.70 -7.18 6.10
CA GLY A 58 -0.95 -6.09 6.75
C GLY A 58 -1.05 -6.15 8.26
N PHE A 59 -2.27 -6.28 8.80
CA PHE A 59 -2.49 -6.38 10.24
C PHE A 59 -1.77 -7.58 10.86
N LEU A 60 -2.01 -8.79 10.36
CA LEU A 60 -1.42 -10.02 10.92
C LEU A 60 0.11 -10.02 10.83
N THR A 61 0.68 -9.45 9.77
CA THR A 61 2.14 -9.32 9.64
C THR A 61 2.69 -8.40 10.71
N GLY A 62 2.05 -7.26 10.96
CA GLY A 62 2.47 -6.31 11.98
C GLY A 62 2.37 -6.89 13.41
N GLU A 63 1.29 -7.61 13.70
CA GLU A 63 1.16 -8.36 14.96
C GLU A 63 2.33 -9.34 15.17
N HIS A 64 2.70 -10.11 14.12
CA HIS A 64 3.82 -11.05 14.20
C HIS A 64 5.17 -10.34 14.36
N MET A 65 5.36 -9.19 13.72
CA MET A 65 6.55 -8.36 13.84
C MET A 65 6.54 -7.51 15.12
N LYS A 66 5.41 -7.48 15.85
CA LYS A 66 5.19 -6.71 17.07
C LYS A 66 5.36 -5.20 16.85
N PHE A 67 4.87 -4.70 15.72
CA PHE A 67 4.89 -3.28 15.43
C PHE A 67 4.00 -2.49 16.39
N THR A 68 4.49 -1.31 16.74
CA THR A 68 3.81 -0.33 17.58
C THR A 68 3.83 1.04 16.90
N ALA A 69 3.07 1.99 17.41
CA ALA A 69 3.06 3.36 16.90
C ALA A 69 4.41 4.09 17.03
N ASP A 70 5.31 3.60 17.87
CA ASP A 70 6.64 4.19 18.07
C ASP A 70 7.67 3.71 17.03
N ASP A 71 7.32 2.66 16.26
CA ASP A 71 8.21 2.09 15.27
C ASP A 71 8.28 2.92 13.98
N LYS A 72 9.45 2.85 13.33
CA LYS A 72 9.71 3.48 12.02
C LYS A 72 10.20 2.42 11.05
N LEU A 73 9.40 2.16 10.02
CA LEU A 73 9.73 1.18 8.99
C LEU A 73 10.41 1.86 7.79
N CYS A 74 11.66 1.52 7.53
CA CYS A 74 12.36 1.97 6.32
C CYS A 74 11.92 1.11 5.12
N VAL A 75 11.21 1.73 4.18
CA VAL A 75 10.67 1.07 2.99
C VAL A 75 11.56 1.36 1.79
N CYS A 76 12.28 0.33 1.37
CA CYS A 76 13.20 0.38 0.22
C CYS A 76 12.78 -0.55 -0.92
N VAL A 77 11.52 -1.00 -0.91
CA VAL A 77 10.92 -1.91 -1.90
C VAL A 77 9.83 -1.19 -2.70
N PRO A 78 9.57 -1.61 -3.96
CA PRO A 78 8.59 -0.94 -4.79
C PRO A 78 7.16 -1.06 -4.24
N LEU A 79 6.41 0.04 -4.24
CA LEU A 79 4.99 0.07 -3.81
C LEU A 79 4.04 -0.61 -4.81
N PHE A 80 4.45 -0.83 -6.05
CA PHE A 80 3.66 -1.61 -7.01
C PHE A 80 3.71 -3.13 -6.79
N HIS A 81 4.49 -3.59 -5.82
CA HIS A 81 4.58 -4.99 -5.40
C HIS A 81 3.97 -5.15 -4.01
N CYS A 82 3.36 -6.33 -3.73
CA CYS A 82 2.75 -6.63 -2.42
C CYS A 82 3.71 -6.42 -1.24
N PHE A 83 5.00 -6.62 -1.43
CA PHE A 83 5.98 -6.36 -0.37
C PHE A 83 5.96 -4.89 0.08
N GLY A 84 5.88 -3.95 -0.86
CA GLY A 84 5.77 -2.53 -0.52
C GLY A 84 4.36 -2.15 -0.04
N VAL A 85 3.33 -2.40 -0.84
CA VAL A 85 1.98 -1.90 -0.53
C VAL A 85 1.31 -2.65 0.62
N VAL A 86 1.51 -3.96 0.77
CA VAL A 86 0.84 -4.74 1.82
C VAL A 86 1.73 -4.90 3.05
N LEU A 87 2.94 -5.46 2.89
CA LEU A 87 3.80 -5.77 4.04
C LEU A 87 4.49 -4.52 4.62
N ALA A 88 4.55 -3.41 3.90
CA ALA A 88 5.05 -2.14 4.45
C ALA A 88 3.90 -1.17 4.72
N THR A 89 3.29 -0.57 3.69
CA THR A 89 2.31 0.51 3.87
C THR A 89 1.08 0.10 4.69
N MET A 90 0.43 -1.03 4.36
CA MET A 90 -0.74 -1.47 5.12
C MET A 90 -0.38 -1.90 6.54
N ASN A 91 0.80 -2.47 6.74
CA ASN A 91 1.33 -2.79 8.05
C ASN A 91 1.50 -1.52 8.92
N CYS A 92 2.14 -0.49 8.37
CA CYS A 92 2.28 0.80 9.05
C CYS A 92 0.92 1.44 9.36
N LEU A 93 -0.02 1.42 8.42
CA LEU A 93 -1.36 1.97 8.61
C LEU A 93 -2.14 1.26 9.73
N THR A 94 -2.06 -0.07 9.79
CA THR A 94 -2.82 -0.84 10.78
C THR A 94 -2.25 -0.74 12.20
N HIS A 95 -0.98 -0.40 12.35
CA HIS A 95 -0.29 -0.29 13.65
C HIS A 95 0.06 1.15 14.04
N GLY A 96 -0.23 2.12 13.17
CA GLY A 96 0.06 3.54 13.43
C GLY A 96 1.54 3.88 13.40
N CYS A 97 2.41 3.02 12.89
CA CYS A 97 3.84 3.28 12.83
C CYS A 97 4.22 4.18 11.64
N THR A 98 5.40 4.77 11.73
CA THR A 98 5.90 5.70 10.70
C THR A 98 6.50 4.93 9.53
N GLU A 99 6.12 5.30 8.31
CA GLU A 99 6.72 4.80 7.07
C GLU A 99 7.77 5.80 6.57
N VAL A 100 9.03 5.36 6.45
CA VAL A 100 10.15 6.14 5.90
C VAL A 100 10.48 5.59 4.52
N MET A 101 10.03 6.29 3.48
CA MET A 101 10.22 5.87 2.10
C MET A 101 11.58 6.26 1.54
N VAL A 102 12.24 5.33 0.86
CA VAL A 102 13.44 5.58 0.08
C VAL A 102 13.08 5.61 -1.40
N GLU A 103 13.28 6.75 -2.06
CA GLU A 103 12.88 6.96 -3.46
C GLU A 103 13.47 5.92 -4.43
N ARG A 104 14.74 5.58 -4.23
CA ARG A 104 15.45 4.54 -4.99
C ARG A 104 16.30 3.72 -4.07
N PHE A 105 16.30 2.41 -4.29
CA PHE A 105 17.16 1.53 -3.52
C PHE A 105 18.63 1.88 -3.72
N ASN A 106 19.27 2.28 -2.63
CA ASN A 106 20.71 2.48 -2.52
C ASN A 106 21.12 2.02 -1.11
N PRO A 107 22.03 1.05 -0.98
CA PRO A 107 22.41 0.51 0.33
C PRO A 107 22.87 1.58 1.33
N LEU A 108 23.61 2.59 0.89
CA LEU A 108 24.10 3.67 1.76
C LEU A 108 22.95 4.57 2.23
N VAL A 109 21.99 4.87 1.34
CA VAL A 109 20.80 5.66 1.69
C VAL A 109 19.92 4.90 2.69
N VAL A 110 19.71 3.60 2.48
CA VAL A 110 18.94 2.74 3.39
C VAL A 110 19.61 2.70 4.76
N LEU A 111 20.90 2.44 4.84
CA LEU A 111 21.64 2.43 6.11
C LEU A 111 21.60 3.79 6.82
N ALA A 112 21.73 4.89 6.07
CA ALA A 112 21.62 6.25 6.63
C ALA A 112 20.19 6.55 7.13
N SER A 113 19.15 6.01 6.48
CA SER A 113 17.75 6.18 6.91
C SER A 113 17.44 5.40 8.19
N ILE A 114 18.06 4.24 8.38
CA ILE A 114 17.90 3.42 9.59
C ILE A 114 18.67 4.05 10.77
N HIS A 115 19.78 4.72 10.50
CA HIS A 115 20.63 5.31 11.55
C HIS A 115 20.02 6.59 12.17
N LYS A 116 19.09 7.27 11.48
CA LYS A 116 18.44 8.50 11.96
C LYS A 116 17.24 8.19 12.86
#